data_03de0e431092efb46a413ea85bb42c39
#
_entry.id   03de0e431092efb46a413ea85bb42c39
#
_cell.length_a   1.000
_cell.length_b   1.000
_cell.length_c   1.000
_cell.angle_alpha   90.00
_cell.angle_beta   90.00
_cell.angle_gamma   90.00
#
_symmetry.space_group_name_H-M   'P 1'
#
loop_
_entity.id
_entity.type
_entity.pdbx_description
1 polymer ?
#
loop_
_entity_poly.entity_id
_entity_poly.type
_entity_poly.pdbx_seq_one_letter_code
_entity_poly.pdbx_strand_id
1 'polypeptide(L)'
;MTRPTNPHITRMKSLSFTQSRSHRLTRWRGLLVVILLAIPAFLSMSAARAEPIAEAIDRIGGNVLFLRHALAPGFGDPPQFAIDDCATQRNLNDAGRAQARAIGAYMTRHDIVPDTILSSQWCRCKDTARDMAIGPFSTHIGLNSFFDGHVDRGRTLAALRAHMATIAPDRLDLMVTHQVVISAITGIAPRSGGMVVYNSHTGEAVSVPLSID
;
A
#
# COMPACT_ATOMS: atom_id res chain seq x y z
N MET A 1 -70.18 -32.83 -48.18
CA MET A 1 -71.17 -32.33 -49.16
C MET A 1 -70.73 -30.95 -49.66
N THR A 2 -70.45 -30.95 -50.94
CA THR A 2 -70.60 -29.88 -51.96
C THR A 2 -69.66 -28.66 -51.90
N ARG A 3 -68.70 -28.71 -52.84
CA ARG A 3 -68.22 -27.57 -53.66
C ARG A 3 -69.46 -26.94 -54.42
N PRO A 4 -69.34 -25.84 -55.08
CA PRO A 4 -68.28 -25.24 -55.91
C PRO A 4 -68.25 -23.70 -55.86
N THR A 5 -67.51 -22.90 -56.59
CA THR A 5 -66.91 -22.75 -57.89
C THR A 5 -66.26 -21.38 -58.07
N ASN A 6 -65.20 -21.34 -58.80
CA ASN A 6 -64.52 -20.19 -59.43
C ASN A 6 -65.48 -19.54 -60.52
N PRO A 7 -65.16 -18.47 -61.26
CA PRO A 7 -63.94 -17.72 -61.50
C PRO A 7 -64.15 -16.20 -61.75
N HIS A 8 -63.09 -15.37 -61.93
CA HIS A 8 -62.89 -14.52 -63.13
C HIS A 8 -61.58 -13.70 -63.07
N ILE A 9 -60.81 -13.99 -63.97
CA ILE A 9 -59.75 -13.32 -64.73
C ILE A 9 -60.09 -11.84 -65.01
N THR A 10 -59.10 -10.88 -64.83
CA THR A 10 -58.62 -10.05 -65.94
C THR A 10 -57.73 -8.90 -65.49
N ARG A 11 -56.54 -8.87 -66.06
CA ARG A 11 -55.85 -7.73 -66.70
C ARG A 11 -54.67 -7.08 -66.00
N MET A 12 -53.52 -7.40 -66.57
CA MET A 12 -52.26 -6.69 -66.54
C MET A 12 -52.40 -5.18 -66.81
N LYS A 13 -51.69 -4.36 -66.10
CA LYS A 13 -51.03 -3.15 -66.59
C LYS A 13 -49.66 -3.03 -66.03
N SER A 14 -48.69 -3.12 -66.89
CA SER A 14 -47.33 -2.75 -66.71
C SER A 14 -47.22 -1.24 -66.48
N LEU A 15 -46.38 -0.79 -65.61
CA LEU A 15 -45.67 0.51 -65.72
C LEU A 15 -44.47 0.62 -64.80
N SER A 16 -43.34 0.61 -65.48
CA SER A 16 -42.17 1.47 -65.24
C SER A 16 -41.41 1.37 -63.89
N PHE A 17 -40.33 0.70 -64.01
CA PHE A 17 -39.08 0.79 -63.24
C PHE A 17 -38.56 2.24 -63.24
N THR A 18 -38.51 2.86 -62.08
CA THR A 18 -37.66 4.04 -61.89
C THR A 18 -36.76 3.76 -60.70
N GLN A 19 -35.53 3.60 -61.05
CA GLN A 19 -34.41 3.37 -60.17
C GLN A 19 -34.12 4.65 -59.36
N SER A 20 -34.18 4.60 -58.02
CA SER A 20 -33.55 5.58 -57.19
C SER A 20 -32.62 4.88 -56.18
N ARG A 21 -31.44 4.55 -56.68
CA ARG A 21 -30.28 4.25 -55.84
C ARG A 21 -29.56 5.56 -55.59
N SER A 22 -29.63 6.08 -54.42
CA SER A 22 -28.53 6.88 -53.83
C SER A 22 -28.97 7.60 -52.53
N HIS A 23 -28.96 6.97 -51.36
CA HIS A 23 -28.91 7.67 -50.07
C HIS A 23 -28.62 6.73 -48.88
N ARG A 24 -28.04 5.53 -49.12
CA ARG A 24 -27.71 4.67 -47.96
C ARG A 24 -26.20 4.53 -47.64
N LEU A 25 -25.33 5.19 -48.37
CA LEU A 25 -23.88 5.07 -48.16
C LEU A 25 -23.24 6.20 -47.36
N THR A 26 -23.98 7.30 -47.12
CA THR A 26 -23.42 8.46 -46.40
C THR A 26 -23.59 8.40 -44.86
N ARG A 27 -24.46 7.55 -44.34
CA ARG A 27 -24.70 7.45 -42.90
C ARG A 27 -23.69 6.54 -42.15
N TRP A 28 -23.00 5.65 -42.83
CA TRP A 28 -22.04 4.72 -42.20
C TRP A 28 -20.63 5.27 -42.11
N ARG A 29 -20.29 6.28 -42.95
CA ARG A 29 -18.97 6.93 -42.86
C ARG A 29 -18.84 7.86 -41.64
N GLY A 30 -19.93 8.44 -41.15
CA GLY A 30 -19.96 9.28 -39.99
C GLY A 30 -19.81 8.50 -38.67
N LEU A 31 -20.28 7.25 -38.59
CA LEU A 31 -20.26 6.43 -37.39
C LEU A 31 -18.86 5.84 -37.11
N LEU A 32 -18.09 5.52 -38.17
CA LEU A 32 -16.74 4.96 -38.01
C LEU A 32 -15.70 6.01 -37.61
N VAL A 33 -15.89 7.28 -37.96
CA VAL A 33 -14.97 8.37 -37.58
C VAL A 33 -15.16 8.74 -36.13
N VAL A 34 -16.38 8.68 -35.58
CA VAL A 34 -16.65 9.00 -34.14
C VAL A 34 -16.10 7.93 -33.19
N ILE A 35 -16.12 6.65 -33.63
CA ILE A 35 -15.58 5.56 -32.80
C ILE A 35 -14.05 5.60 -32.70
N LEU A 36 -13.36 6.05 -33.75
CA LEU A 36 -11.89 6.13 -33.79
C LEU A 36 -11.33 7.30 -32.96
N LEU A 37 -12.12 8.34 -32.67
CA LEU A 37 -11.71 9.49 -31.85
C LEU A 37 -12.01 9.30 -30.35
N ALA A 38 -12.82 8.30 -29.96
CA ALA A 38 -13.17 8.02 -28.57
C ALA A 38 -12.22 7.03 -27.86
N ILE A 39 -11.35 6.34 -28.60
CA ILE A 39 -10.47 5.29 -28.04
C ILE A 39 -9.23 5.81 -27.29
N PRO A 40 -8.63 6.99 -27.57
CA PRO A 40 -7.43 7.42 -26.83
C PRO A 40 -7.70 7.96 -25.42
N ALA A 41 -8.95 8.19 -25.01
CA ALA A 41 -9.25 8.77 -23.69
C ALA A 41 -9.27 7.75 -22.52
N PHE A 42 -9.19 6.44 -22.79
CA PHE A 42 -9.31 5.41 -21.77
C PHE A 42 -7.98 4.75 -21.34
N LEU A 43 -6.84 5.17 -21.88
CA LEU A 43 -5.54 4.52 -21.61
C LEU A 43 -4.60 5.28 -20.69
N SER A 44 -5.08 6.30 -19.98
CA SER A 44 -4.28 6.98 -18.97
C SER A 44 -4.79 6.69 -17.56
N MET A 45 -4.96 5.41 -17.20
CA MET A 45 -4.86 5.02 -15.80
C MET A 45 -3.37 5.05 -15.46
N SER A 46 -2.85 6.20 -15.03
CA SER A 46 -1.60 6.25 -14.28
C SER A 46 -1.75 5.29 -13.11
N ALA A 47 -1.07 4.13 -13.18
CA ALA A 47 -0.82 3.35 -12.00
C ALA A 47 -0.22 4.33 -10.97
N ALA A 48 -0.93 4.54 -9.86
CA ALA A 48 -0.41 5.36 -8.77
C ALA A 48 0.93 4.72 -8.36
N ARG A 49 2.03 5.33 -8.80
CA ARG A 49 3.37 4.88 -8.45
C ARG A 49 3.49 5.12 -6.95
N ALA A 50 3.89 4.09 -6.22
CA ALA A 50 4.19 4.21 -4.81
C ALA A 50 5.16 5.38 -4.59
N GLU A 51 4.79 6.29 -3.70
CA GLU A 51 5.61 7.44 -3.37
C GLU A 51 6.93 6.97 -2.73
N PRO A 52 8.11 7.37 -3.22
CA PRO A 52 9.38 7.06 -2.58
C PRO A 52 9.44 7.65 -1.17
N ILE A 53 10.13 6.98 -0.24
CA ILE A 53 10.22 7.42 1.17
C ILE A 53 10.74 8.86 1.29
N ALA A 54 11.78 9.21 0.52
CA ALA A 54 12.37 10.55 0.54
C ALA A 54 11.35 11.62 0.12
N GLU A 55 10.60 11.36 -0.95
CA GLU A 55 9.55 12.28 -1.43
C GLU A 55 8.44 12.44 -0.39
N ALA A 56 8.04 11.37 0.29
CA ALA A 56 7.08 11.44 1.39
C ALA A 56 7.61 12.22 2.59
N ILE A 57 8.90 12.04 2.97
CA ILE A 57 9.55 12.80 4.04
C ILE A 57 9.51 14.30 3.71
N ASP A 58 9.94 14.68 2.51
CA ASP A 58 10.00 16.08 2.09
C ASP A 58 8.60 16.71 2.02
N ARG A 59 7.62 15.98 1.49
CA ARG A 59 6.27 16.49 1.28
C ARG A 59 5.53 16.83 2.58
N ILE A 60 5.65 15.98 3.60
CA ILE A 60 4.95 16.20 4.89
C ILE A 60 5.86 16.74 5.98
N GLY A 61 7.14 17.03 5.71
CA GLY A 61 8.13 17.36 6.73
C GLY A 61 8.26 16.24 7.77
N GLY A 62 8.35 15.00 7.28
CA GLY A 62 8.37 13.80 8.13
C GLY A 62 9.66 13.69 8.92
N ASN A 63 9.57 13.53 10.23
CA ASN A 63 10.72 13.39 11.14
C ASN A 63 10.74 12.03 11.87
N VAL A 64 9.77 11.17 11.60
CA VAL A 64 9.69 9.78 12.08
C VAL A 64 9.41 8.83 10.93
N LEU A 65 10.20 7.78 10.82
CA LEU A 65 9.95 6.67 9.92
C LEU A 65 9.60 5.43 10.74
N PHE A 66 8.32 5.11 10.85
CA PHE A 66 7.88 3.88 11.48
C PHE A 66 8.09 2.70 10.53
N LEU A 67 8.68 1.63 11.05
CA LEU A 67 8.83 0.34 10.37
C LEU A 67 8.14 -0.74 11.20
N ARG A 68 7.13 -1.41 10.64
CA ARG A 68 6.69 -2.67 11.23
C ARG A 68 7.77 -3.72 11.06
N HIS A 69 8.11 -4.46 12.12
CA HIS A 69 9.08 -5.54 12.05
C HIS A 69 8.87 -6.42 10.81
N ALA A 70 9.95 -7.00 10.30
CA ALA A 70 9.92 -7.90 9.16
C ALA A 70 9.08 -9.16 9.43
N LEU A 71 8.90 -10.01 8.44
CA LEU A 71 8.01 -11.16 8.49
C LEU A 71 8.38 -12.11 9.65
N ALA A 72 7.47 -12.18 10.62
CA ALA A 72 7.48 -13.18 11.69
C ALA A 72 6.19 -14.00 11.54
N PRO A 73 6.22 -15.24 11.05
CA PRO A 73 5.04 -16.06 10.81
C PRO A 73 4.24 -16.34 12.08
N GLY A 74 2.93 -16.50 11.92
CA GLY A 74 2.02 -16.77 13.02
C GLY A 74 1.34 -15.51 13.57
N PHE A 75 0.66 -15.68 14.70
CA PHE A 75 -0.18 -14.66 15.33
C PHE A 75 0.08 -14.64 16.84
N GLY A 76 0.16 -13.46 17.43
CA GLY A 76 0.46 -13.30 18.85
C GLY A 76 1.87 -13.75 19.25
N ASP A 77 2.11 -13.82 20.54
CA ASP A 77 3.29 -14.46 21.16
C ASP A 77 2.84 -15.69 21.94
N PRO A 78 3.70 -16.69 22.17
CA PRO A 78 3.37 -17.87 22.96
C PRO A 78 2.94 -17.53 24.40
N PRO A 79 2.12 -18.37 25.07
CA PRO A 79 1.61 -18.08 26.41
C PRO A 79 2.73 -17.89 27.48
N GLN A 80 3.89 -18.51 27.26
CA GLN A 80 5.06 -18.40 28.16
C GLN A 80 5.96 -17.20 27.81
N PHE A 81 5.46 -16.22 27.09
CA PHE A 81 6.22 -15.04 26.67
C PHE A 81 7.01 -14.40 27.81
N ALA A 82 8.30 -14.17 27.54
CA ALA A 82 9.20 -13.36 28.38
C ALA A 82 9.98 -12.38 27.48
N ILE A 83 10.02 -11.10 27.88
CA ILE A 83 10.61 -10.03 27.04
C ILE A 83 12.11 -10.23 26.79
N ASP A 84 12.80 -10.82 27.76
CA ASP A 84 14.26 -11.03 27.72
C ASP A 84 14.67 -12.41 27.17
N ASP A 85 13.70 -13.27 26.85
CA ASP A 85 13.95 -14.60 26.29
C ASP A 85 13.33 -14.77 24.90
N CYS A 86 14.17 -14.66 23.88
CA CYS A 86 13.75 -14.81 22.49
C CYS A 86 13.14 -16.19 22.15
N ALA A 87 13.51 -17.25 22.89
CA ALA A 87 12.97 -18.59 22.66
C ALA A 87 11.47 -18.67 23.02
N THR A 88 10.97 -17.76 23.83
CA THR A 88 9.57 -17.65 24.24
C THR A 88 8.75 -16.71 23.36
N GLN A 89 9.32 -16.18 22.29
CA GLN A 89 8.70 -15.17 21.44
C GLN A 89 8.46 -15.70 20.02
N ARG A 90 7.51 -15.09 19.33
CA ARG A 90 7.34 -15.23 17.90
C ARG A 90 8.42 -14.42 17.18
N ASN A 91 9.31 -15.10 16.45
CA ASN A 91 10.49 -14.52 15.84
C ASN A 91 10.42 -14.47 14.32
N LEU A 92 11.38 -13.76 13.70
CA LEU A 92 11.57 -13.77 12.25
C LEU A 92 11.93 -15.18 11.78
N ASN A 93 11.43 -15.57 10.61
CA ASN A 93 11.97 -16.70 9.84
C ASN A 93 13.03 -16.20 8.83
N ASP A 94 13.59 -17.09 8.02
CA ASP A 94 14.61 -16.74 7.03
C ASP A 94 14.11 -15.74 6.00
N ALA A 95 12.84 -15.84 5.58
CA ALA A 95 12.22 -14.87 4.69
C ALA A 95 12.10 -13.47 5.35
N GLY A 96 11.76 -13.41 6.65
CA GLY A 96 11.75 -12.17 7.40
C GLY A 96 13.13 -11.55 7.55
N ARG A 97 14.17 -12.37 7.80
CA ARG A 97 15.57 -11.90 7.85
C ARG A 97 16.03 -11.39 6.49
N ALA A 98 15.69 -12.09 5.40
CA ALA A 98 15.95 -11.61 4.03
C ALA A 98 15.23 -10.31 3.73
N GLN A 99 13.96 -10.18 4.15
CA GLN A 99 13.20 -8.93 4.04
C GLN A 99 13.87 -7.78 4.79
N ALA A 100 14.33 -8.00 6.02
CA ALA A 100 15.02 -6.96 6.80
C ALA A 100 16.29 -6.48 6.08
N ARG A 101 17.12 -7.40 5.57
CA ARG A 101 18.30 -7.05 4.78
C ARG A 101 17.96 -6.26 3.51
N ALA A 102 16.91 -6.65 2.80
CA ALA A 102 16.46 -5.94 1.61
C ALA A 102 15.96 -4.52 1.92
N ILE A 103 15.28 -4.33 3.08
CA ILE A 103 14.87 -3.00 3.57
C ILE A 103 16.11 -2.13 3.84
N GLY A 104 17.10 -2.65 4.56
CA GLY A 104 18.35 -1.91 4.82
C GLY A 104 19.08 -1.54 3.53
N ALA A 105 19.22 -2.49 2.60
CA ALA A 105 19.81 -2.23 1.29
C ALA A 105 19.03 -1.19 0.48
N TYR A 106 17.70 -1.19 0.56
CA TYR A 106 16.86 -0.16 -0.06
C TYR A 106 17.17 1.22 0.53
N MET A 107 17.16 1.36 1.86
CA MET A 107 17.45 2.63 2.53
C MET A 107 18.83 3.17 2.14
N THR A 108 19.87 2.31 2.14
CA THR A 108 21.22 2.69 1.73
C THR A 108 21.28 3.15 0.26
N ARG A 109 20.62 2.43 -0.65
CA ARG A 109 20.62 2.81 -2.08
C ARG A 109 19.90 4.13 -2.38
N HIS A 110 19.01 4.55 -1.51
CA HIS A 110 18.20 5.77 -1.66
C HIS A 110 18.63 6.89 -0.70
N ASP A 111 19.82 6.77 -0.10
CA ASP A 111 20.40 7.75 0.82
C ASP A 111 19.46 8.15 1.97
N ILE A 112 18.62 7.19 2.45
CA ILE A 112 17.75 7.40 3.60
C ILE A 112 18.56 7.06 4.86
N VAL A 113 19.11 8.09 5.48
CA VAL A 113 19.98 7.95 6.65
C VAL A 113 19.27 8.49 7.90
N PRO A 114 18.74 7.62 8.77
CA PRO A 114 18.18 8.08 10.04
C PRO A 114 19.28 8.56 11.00
N ASP A 115 18.97 9.61 11.75
CA ASP A 115 19.83 10.13 12.80
C ASP A 115 19.86 9.22 14.05
N THR A 116 18.70 8.59 14.32
CA THR A 116 18.51 7.67 15.44
C THR A 116 17.76 6.43 14.96
N ILE A 117 18.17 5.27 15.43
CA ILE A 117 17.44 4.01 15.19
C ILE A 117 16.99 3.46 16.54
N LEU A 118 15.67 3.37 16.71
CA LEU A 118 15.04 2.80 17.90
C LEU A 118 14.29 1.51 17.54
N SER A 119 14.29 0.56 18.44
CA SER A 119 13.57 -0.70 18.33
C SER A 119 12.69 -0.97 19.52
N SER A 120 11.58 -1.64 19.33
CA SER A 120 10.89 -2.36 20.41
C SER A 120 11.84 -3.37 21.06
N GLN A 121 11.61 -3.68 22.33
CA GLN A 121 12.36 -4.71 23.05
C GLN A 121 12.08 -6.14 22.56
N TRP A 122 11.05 -6.38 21.76
CA TRP A 122 10.74 -7.68 21.15
C TRP A 122 11.84 -8.15 20.21
N CYS A 123 12.18 -9.43 20.28
CA CYS A 123 13.28 -9.99 19.50
C CYS A 123 13.08 -9.82 18.00
N ARG A 124 11.87 -9.99 17.46
CA ARG A 124 11.60 -9.74 16.03
C ARG A 124 11.86 -8.31 15.58
N CYS A 125 11.70 -7.31 16.46
CA CYS A 125 12.03 -5.92 16.15
C CYS A 125 13.54 -5.67 16.23
N LYS A 126 14.20 -6.18 17.27
CA LYS A 126 15.65 -6.12 17.41
C LYS A 126 16.37 -6.82 16.27
N ASP A 127 15.87 -7.99 15.85
CA ASP A 127 16.41 -8.74 14.70
C ASP A 127 16.18 -7.99 13.40
N THR A 128 15.01 -7.37 13.20
CA THR A 128 14.77 -6.51 12.04
C THR A 128 15.77 -5.37 11.98
N ALA A 129 15.95 -4.62 13.07
CA ALA A 129 16.89 -3.50 13.12
C ALA A 129 18.35 -3.95 12.89
N ARG A 130 18.75 -5.10 13.48
CA ARG A 130 20.08 -5.69 13.30
C ARG A 130 20.32 -6.13 11.86
N ASP A 131 19.37 -6.88 11.28
CA ASP A 131 19.53 -7.47 9.95
C ASP A 131 19.46 -6.43 8.83
N MET A 132 18.87 -5.24 9.07
CA MET A 132 18.95 -4.09 8.16
C MET A 132 20.37 -3.57 7.99
N ALA A 133 21.23 -3.70 8.99
CA ALA A 133 22.65 -3.34 8.97
C ALA A 133 22.94 -1.88 8.53
N ILE A 134 22.08 -0.93 8.91
CA ILE A 134 22.19 0.50 8.53
C ILE A 134 22.74 1.38 9.67
N GLY A 135 23.05 0.82 10.82
CA GLY A 135 23.61 1.53 11.96
C GLY A 135 23.31 0.88 13.30
N PRO A 136 23.89 1.40 14.37
CA PRO A 136 23.57 0.96 15.74
C PRO A 136 22.14 1.36 16.11
N PHE A 137 21.51 0.57 16.97
CA PHE A 137 20.17 0.87 17.49
C PHE A 137 20.09 0.68 18.99
N SER A 138 19.15 1.35 19.62
CA SER A 138 18.77 1.13 21.02
C SER A 138 17.32 0.71 21.15
N THR A 139 16.93 0.16 22.30
CA THR A 139 15.53 -0.21 22.55
C THR A 139 14.77 0.89 23.26
N HIS A 140 13.47 1.02 22.98
CA HIS A 140 12.60 1.99 23.60
C HIS A 140 11.25 1.36 23.97
N ILE A 141 10.82 1.50 25.23
CA ILE A 141 9.59 0.90 25.76
C ILE A 141 8.32 1.39 25.05
N GLY A 142 8.34 2.61 24.53
CA GLY A 142 7.24 3.19 23.76
C GLY A 142 6.98 2.49 22.41
N LEU A 143 7.86 1.59 21.98
CA LEU A 143 7.74 0.81 20.77
C LEU A 143 7.25 -0.64 21.00
N ASN A 144 7.00 -1.01 22.27
CA ASN A 144 6.62 -2.36 22.65
C ASN A 144 5.19 -2.72 22.21
N SER A 145 4.96 -3.99 21.89
CA SER A 145 3.62 -4.48 21.51
C SER A 145 2.70 -4.58 22.72
N PHE A 146 1.55 -3.98 22.63
CA PHE A 146 0.47 -4.17 23.60
C PHE A 146 -0.64 -5.10 23.07
N PHE A 147 -0.37 -5.85 21.99
CA PHE A 147 -1.37 -6.67 21.30
C PHE A 147 -1.96 -7.75 22.21
N ASP A 148 -1.14 -8.53 22.89
CA ASP A 148 -1.59 -9.62 23.77
C ASP A 148 -1.67 -9.20 25.25
N GLY A 149 -1.59 -7.90 25.53
CA GLY A 149 -1.66 -7.39 26.90
C GLY A 149 -0.39 -7.58 27.73
N HIS A 150 0.72 -7.99 27.12
CA HIS A 150 2.01 -8.17 27.82
C HIS A 150 2.59 -6.88 28.39
N VAL A 151 2.19 -5.72 27.83
CA VAL A 151 2.52 -4.39 28.36
C VAL A 151 1.30 -3.48 28.34
N ASP A 152 1.31 -2.47 29.22
CA ASP A 152 0.23 -1.48 29.29
C ASP A 152 0.25 -0.54 28.07
N ARG A 153 -0.86 -0.48 27.35
CA ARG A 153 -1.03 0.36 26.15
C ARG A 153 -0.84 1.84 26.44
N GLY A 154 -1.42 2.33 27.55
CA GLY A 154 -1.38 3.75 27.91
C GLY A 154 0.06 4.20 28.20
N ARG A 155 0.80 3.43 29.01
CA ARG A 155 2.20 3.68 29.32
C ARG A 155 3.08 3.62 28.08
N THR A 156 2.90 2.62 27.21
CA THR A 156 3.64 2.49 25.95
C THR A 156 3.45 3.72 25.07
N LEU A 157 2.20 4.11 24.82
CA LEU A 157 1.92 5.25 23.94
C LEU A 157 2.31 6.59 24.57
N ALA A 158 2.22 6.74 25.89
CA ALA A 158 2.72 7.94 26.59
C ALA A 158 4.24 8.09 26.44
N ALA A 159 5.00 7.00 26.64
CA ALA A 159 6.44 7.00 26.47
C ALA A 159 6.85 7.32 25.03
N LEU A 160 6.14 6.75 24.03
CA LEU A 160 6.40 7.04 22.62
C LEU A 160 6.14 8.51 22.28
N ARG A 161 5.00 9.06 22.69
CA ARG A 161 4.66 10.47 22.45
C ARG A 161 5.64 11.42 23.10
N ALA A 162 6.07 11.11 24.34
CA ALA A 162 7.08 11.90 25.04
C ALA A 162 8.41 11.93 24.28
N HIS A 163 8.85 10.79 23.75
CA HIS A 163 10.06 10.74 22.90
C HIS A 163 9.86 11.54 21.60
N MET A 164 8.78 11.31 20.86
CA MET A 164 8.51 12.01 19.59
C MET A 164 8.44 13.53 19.76
N ALA A 165 7.98 14.03 20.90
CA ALA A 165 7.95 15.47 21.20
C ALA A 165 9.34 16.10 21.34
N THR A 166 10.39 15.30 21.50
CA THR A 166 11.80 15.77 21.61
C THR A 166 12.54 15.75 20.27
N ILE A 167 11.96 15.17 19.22
CA ILE A 167 12.61 15.08 17.91
C ILE A 167 12.52 16.43 17.22
N ALA A 168 13.67 17.01 16.83
CA ALA A 168 13.70 18.25 16.10
C ALA A 168 13.15 18.05 14.66
N PRO A 169 12.56 19.10 14.03
CA PRO A 169 11.93 18.97 12.70
C PRO A 169 12.89 18.55 11.58
N ASP A 170 14.20 18.82 11.73
CA ASP A 170 15.27 18.52 10.79
C ASP A 170 15.97 17.17 11.05
N ARG A 171 15.45 16.39 12.01
CA ARG A 171 15.97 15.06 12.36
C ARG A 171 15.04 13.99 11.79
N LEU A 172 15.59 12.80 11.56
CA LEU A 172 14.83 11.62 11.15
C LEU A 172 15.11 10.45 12.08
N ASP A 173 14.11 10.05 12.86
CA ASP A 173 14.18 8.86 13.70
C ASP A 173 13.53 7.66 12.99
N LEU A 174 14.26 6.54 12.88
CA LEU A 174 13.70 5.26 12.44
C LEU A 174 13.23 4.46 13.66
N MET A 175 11.98 4.06 13.68
CA MET A 175 11.34 3.34 14.78
C MET A 175 10.83 1.97 14.35
N VAL A 176 11.58 0.91 14.69
CA VAL A 176 11.19 -0.48 14.38
C VAL A 176 10.25 -1.00 15.47
N THR A 177 9.00 -1.24 15.12
CA THR A 177 7.93 -1.54 16.06
C THR A 177 6.87 -2.50 15.51
N HIS A 178 5.68 -2.46 16.04
CA HIS A 178 4.56 -3.37 15.76
C HIS A 178 3.40 -2.63 15.10
N GLN A 179 2.59 -3.36 14.32
CA GLN A 179 1.40 -2.80 13.67
C GLN A 179 0.50 -2.04 14.64
N VAL A 180 0.24 -2.60 15.83
CA VAL A 180 -0.67 -1.99 16.83
C VAL A 180 -0.16 -0.65 17.35
N VAL A 181 1.16 -0.47 17.47
CA VAL A 181 1.77 0.80 17.87
C VAL A 181 1.65 1.83 16.76
N ILE A 182 2.03 1.44 15.51
CA ILE A 182 1.94 2.32 14.35
C ILE A 182 0.48 2.76 14.14
N SER A 183 -0.47 1.82 14.15
CA SER A 183 -1.89 2.14 13.96
C SER A 183 -2.43 3.05 15.06
N ALA A 184 -1.99 2.89 16.30
CA ALA A 184 -2.45 3.73 17.41
C ALA A 184 -1.96 5.18 17.33
N ILE A 185 -0.83 5.43 16.66
CA ILE A 185 -0.26 6.77 16.45
C ILE A 185 -0.77 7.39 15.15
N THR A 186 -0.76 6.63 14.06
CA THR A 186 -0.91 7.16 12.70
C THR A 186 -2.28 6.83 12.06
N GLY A 187 -3.05 5.92 12.63
CA GLY A 187 -4.26 5.36 12.01
C GLY A 187 -3.96 4.35 10.89
N ILE A 188 -2.70 4.15 10.52
CA ILE A 188 -2.28 3.28 9.41
C ILE A 188 -1.79 1.93 9.95
N ALA A 189 -2.25 0.82 9.33
CA ALA A 189 -1.90 -0.54 9.70
C ALA A 189 -0.99 -1.19 8.64
N PRO A 190 0.35 -0.98 8.67
CA PRO A 190 1.24 -1.50 7.65
C PRO A 190 1.37 -3.04 7.72
N ARG A 191 1.64 -3.68 6.57
CA ARG A 191 2.08 -5.08 6.51
C ARG A 191 3.47 -5.26 7.15
N SER A 192 3.90 -6.51 7.39
CA SER A 192 5.27 -6.80 7.85
C SER A 192 6.30 -6.21 6.90
N GLY A 193 7.29 -5.48 7.45
CA GLY A 193 8.26 -4.72 6.67
C GLY A 193 7.71 -3.46 6.01
N GLY A 194 6.43 -3.11 6.24
CA GLY A 194 5.85 -1.86 5.73
C GLY A 194 6.26 -0.66 6.55
N MET A 195 6.39 0.49 5.88
CA MET A 195 6.80 1.76 6.47
C MET A 195 5.70 2.81 6.44
N VAL A 196 5.75 3.72 7.42
CA VAL A 196 4.91 4.91 7.50
C VAL A 196 5.80 6.09 7.85
N VAL A 197 5.83 7.09 6.98
CA VAL A 197 6.41 8.41 7.27
C VAL A 197 5.43 9.19 8.13
N TYR A 198 5.91 9.80 9.19
CA TYR A 198 5.08 10.54 10.13
C TYR A 198 5.76 11.86 10.52
N ASN A 199 4.98 12.92 10.56
CA ASN A 199 5.40 14.18 11.13
C ASN A 199 4.89 14.28 12.57
N SER A 200 5.78 14.25 13.55
CA SER A 200 5.42 14.23 14.97
C SER A 200 4.85 15.57 15.49
N HIS A 201 5.02 16.67 14.73
CA HIS A 201 4.55 18.01 15.08
C HIS A 201 3.16 18.31 14.51
N THR A 202 2.86 17.83 13.29
CA THR A 202 1.56 18.05 12.63
C THR A 202 0.59 16.88 12.80
N GLY A 203 1.12 15.67 13.04
CA GLY A 203 0.34 14.43 13.08
C GLY A 203 0.05 13.85 11.70
N GLU A 204 0.60 14.43 10.61
CA GLU A 204 0.43 13.89 9.27
C GLU A 204 1.19 12.59 9.09
N ALA A 205 0.57 11.62 8.41
CA ALA A 205 1.11 10.28 8.21
C ALA A 205 0.87 9.77 6.80
N VAL A 206 1.86 9.12 6.21
CA VAL A 206 1.80 8.55 4.86
C VAL A 206 2.35 7.13 4.84
N SER A 207 1.57 6.19 4.32
CA SER A 207 2.05 4.84 4.06
C SER A 207 2.95 4.83 2.82
N VAL A 208 4.15 4.34 2.97
CA VAL A 208 5.10 4.21 1.84
C VAL A 208 5.35 2.73 1.56
N PRO A 209 4.85 2.22 0.43
CA PRO A 209 5.12 0.86 0.02
C PRO A 209 6.58 0.73 -0.44
N LEU A 210 7.28 -0.25 0.13
CA LEU A 210 8.61 -0.64 -0.34
C LEU A 210 8.46 -1.63 -1.49
N SER A 211 8.96 -1.28 -2.67
CA SER A 211 9.25 -2.24 -3.75
C SER A 211 10.63 -2.82 -3.48
N ILE A 212 10.65 -3.89 -2.67
CA ILE A 212 11.88 -4.67 -2.40
C ILE A 212 11.78 -5.90 -3.32
N ASP A 213 12.42 -5.81 -4.48
CA ASP A 213 12.63 -6.93 -5.40
C ASP A 213 13.89 -7.68 -5.01
#